data_b6fbe085a68870ae728c46bf4d97eedf
#
_entry.id   b6fbe085a68870ae728c46bf4d97eedf
#
_cell.length_a   1.000
_cell.length_b   1.000
_cell.length_c   1.000
_cell.angle_alpha   90.00
_cell.angle_beta   90.00
_cell.angle_gamma   90.00
#
_symmetry.space_group_name_H-M   'P 1'
#
loop_
_entity.id
_entity.type
_entity.pdbx_description
1 polymer ?
#
loop_
_entity_poly.entity_id
_entity_poly.type
_entity_poly.pdbx_seq_one_letter_code
_entity_poly.pdbx_strand_id
1 'polypeptide(L)'
;MKTQWEINMSLRSLKQVDVFTAKAYYGNPLGVVLDGTGLSQVQMQHFTNWTNLSECTFLLPPTHADADYKVRIFCPGRELPFAGHPTLGTCHAWLEAGGKPKAAHIVQECGVGLVKIKRDVASGRLAFAAPPLIKSDPLDEADVALIARGLKIDRSDIVAHAWCDNGPNWRGVMLRSADQVLALKPDSTILVGLDIGVVGPRGKVGVVGERLSAAGPPQGMNAPLGGSGDALAQSVGASNQTQFEVRAFFPGNNGMAEDPVTGSLNAAIAQWLIGAGLAPSRYIAAQGTALGRAGRVHVEQDGADIWIGGASVTCIDGKVAL
;
A
#
# COMPACT_ATOMS: atom_id res chain seq x y z
N MET A 1 -4.95 -46.76 2.63
CA MET A 1 -5.66 -45.53 3.05
C MET A 1 -5.20 -44.43 2.13
N LYS A 2 -6.02 -43.96 1.20
CA LYS A 2 -5.73 -42.74 0.46
C LYS A 2 -5.80 -41.59 1.46
N THR A 3 -4.75 -40.82 1.56
CA THR A 3 -4.69 -39.66 2.46
C THR A 3 -5.76 -38.64 2.02
N GLN A 4 -6.37 -37.94 2.94
CA GLN A 4 -7.46 -36.95 2.76
C GLN A 4 -7.11 -35.82 1.76
N TRP A 5 -5.91 -35.82 1.20
CA TRP A 5 -5.35 -34.85 0.25
C TRP A 5 -5.58 -35.22 -1.24
N GLU A 6 -6.07 -36.45 -1.55
CA GLU A 6 -6.37 -36.89 -2.92
C GLU A 6 -7.77 -36.47 -3.41
N ILE A 7 -8.47 -35.58 -2.68
CA ILE A 7 -9.82 -35.17 -2.99
C ILE A 7 -9.80 -34.01 -4.00
N ASN A 8 -10.02 -34.36 -5.27
CA ASN A 8 -10.47 -33.47 -6.34
C ASN A 8 -9.75 -32.12 -6.48
N MET A 9 -8.44 -32.14 -6.77
CA MET A 9 -7.78 -30.96 -7.29
C MET A 9 -8.40 -30.59 -8.64
N SER A 10 -9.04 -29.42 -8.71
CA SER A 10 -9.61 -28.89 -9.93
C SER A 10 -8.65 -27.83 -10.53
N LEU A 11 -8.58 -27.78 -11.87
CA LEU A 11 -7.82 -26.74 -12.54
C LEU A 11 -8.57 -25.40 -12.45
N ARG A 12 -7.94 -24.40 -11.84
CA ARG A 12 -8.48 -23.06 -11.65
C ARG A 12 -7.65 -22.04 -12.42
N SER A 13 -8.31 -21.03 -12.98
CA SER A 13 -7.59 -19.92 -13.62
C SER A 13 -6.82 -19.12 -12.58
N LEU A 14 -5.54 -18.85 -12.88
CA LEU A 14 -4.61 -18.11 -12.03
C LEU A 14 -3.98 -16.99 -12.86
N LYS A 15 -3.94 -15.79 -12.29
CA LYS A 15 -3.10 -14.70 -12.80
C LYS A 15 -2.07 -14.32 -11.75
N GLN A 16 -0.84 -14.01 -12.19
CA GLN A 16 0.11 -13.28 -11.38
C GLN A 16 0.22 -11.86 -11.90
N VAL A 17 -0.22 -10.93 -11.08
CA VAL A 17 -0.35 -9.51 -11.41
C VAL A 17 0.73 -8.74 -10.69
N ASP A 18 1.44 -7.87 -11.40
CA ASP A 18 2.38 -6.93 -10.81
C ASP A 18 1.68 -5.59 -10.59
N VAL A 19 1.62 -5.13 -9.34
CA VAL A 19 0.78 -4.02 -8.92
C VAL A 19 1.60 -2.77 -8.63
N PHE A 20 1.02 -1.59 -8.82
CA PHE A 20 1.66 -0.27 -8.72
C PHE A 20 2.75 -0.02 -9.76
N THR A 21 2.71 -0.70 -10.88
CA THR A 21 3.64 -0.51 -11.99
C THR A 21 2.95 -0.68 -13.33
N ALA A 22 3.42 0.06 -14.32
CA ALA A 22 3.04 -0.17 -15.73
C ALA A 22 4.05 -1.07 -16.46
N LYS A 23 5.15 -1.45 -15.79
CA LYS A 23 6.21 -2.29 -16.34
C LYS A 23 6.30 -3.58 -15.56
N ALA A 24 6.12 -4.72 -16.26
CA ALA A 24 6.19 -6.05 -15.65
C ALA A 24 7.49 -6.26 -14.86
N TYR A 25 7.37 -6.88 -13.69
CA TYR A 25 8.45 -7.25 -12.78
C TYR A 25 9.05 -6.10 -11.95
N TYR A 26 8.42 -4.92 -11.97
CA TYR A 26 8.90 -3.73 -11.24
C TYR A 26 7.95 -3.22 -10.14
N GLY A 27 6.85 -3.90 -9.88
CA GLY A 27 5.89 -3.58 -8.83
C GLY A 27 5.90 -4.56 -7.66
N ASN A 28 4.72 -4.76 -7.07
CA ASN A 28 4.48 -5.75 -6.03
C ASN A 28 3.65 -6.91 -6.60
N PRO A 29 4.22 -8.14 -6.69
CA PRO A 29 3.55 -9.28 -7.32
C PRO A 29 2.43 -9.83 -6.43
N LEU A 30 1.30 -10.19 -7.06
CA LEU A 30 0.13 -10.79 -6.45
C LEU A 30 -0.31 -12.03 -7.20
N GLY A 31 -0.57 -13.14 -6.50
CA GLY A 31 -1.25 -14.29 -7.06
C GLY A 31 -2.78 -14.14 -6.95
N VAL A 32 -3.51 -14.25 -8.06
CA VAL A 32 -4.98 -14.13 -8.09
C VAL A 32 -5.59 -15.40 -8.65
N VAL A 33 -6.25 -16.18 -7.79
CA VAL A 33 -7.08 -17.32 -8.18
C VAL A 33 -8.47 -16.80 -8.54
N LEU A 34 -8.86 -16.90 -9.82
CA LEU A 34 -10.08 -16.29 -10.35
C LEU A 34 -11.38 -17.00 -9.93
N ASP A 35 -11.28 -18.21 -9.37
CA ASP A 35 -12.39 -18.92 -8.76
C ASP A 35 -11.91 -19.68 -7.51
N GLY A 36 -12.23 -19.15 -6.34
CA GLY A 36 -11.96 -19.75 -5.03
C GLY A 36 -13.11 -20.60 -4.50
N THR A 37 -14.20 -20.77 -5.27
CA THR A 37 -15.41 -21.48 -4.81
C THR A 37 -15.07 -22.91 -4.41
N GLY A 38 -15.53 -23.30 -3.22
CA GLY A 38 -15.32 -24.65 -2.67
C GLY A 38 -13.94 -24.89 -2.07
N LEU A 39 -12.98 -23.97 -2.19
CA LEU A 39 -11.71 -24.09 -1.47
C LEU A 39 -11.90 -23.80 0.03
N SER A 40 -11.31 -24.66 0.86
CA SER A 40 -11.22 -24.41 2.29
C SER A 40 -10.18 -23.33 2.60
N GLN A 41 -10.29 -22.70 3.76
CA GLN A 41 -9.30 -21.75 4.27
C GLN A 41 -7.89 -22.37 4.33
N VAL A 42 -7.81 -23.64 4.72
CA VAL A 42 -6.52 -24.36 4.79
C VAL A 42 -5.87 -24.50 3.42
N GLN A 43 -6.63 -24.80 2.37
CA GLN A 43 -6.11 -24.90 1.01
C GLN A 43 -5.62 -23.54 0.50
N MET A 44 -6.41 -22.47 0.71
CA MET A 44 -6.03 -21.10 0.34
C MET A 44 -4.74 -20.68 1.05
N GLN A 45 -4.63 -20.95 2.36
CA GLN A 45 -3.45 -20.62 3.15
C GLN A 45 -2.21 -21.42 2.71
N HIS A 46 -2.35 -22.72 2.47
CA HIS A 46 -1.24 -23.57 2.01
C HIS A 46 -0.71 -23.11 0.67
N PHE A 47 -1.60 -22.81 -0.27
CA PHE A 47 -1.23 -22.26 -1.58
C PHE A 47 -0.45 -20.95 -1.43
N THR A 48 -0.97 -20.01 -0.62
CA THR A 48 -0.32 -18.73 -0.38
C THR A 48 1.07 -18.91 0.21
N ASN A 49 1.21 -19.76 1.24
CA ASN A 49 2.50 -20.03 1.86
C ASN A 49 3.51 -20.63 0.87
N TRP A 50 3.05 -21.53 -0.01
CA TRP A 50 3.91 -22.21 -1.00
C TRP A 50 4.42 -21.26 -2.09
N THR A 51 3.59 -20.28 -2.52
CA THR A 51 3.97 -19.35 -3.58
C THR A 51 5.11 -18.43 -3.20
N ASN A 52 5.36 -18.20 -1.92
CA ASN A 52 6.31 -17.21 -1.41
C ASN A 52 6.01 -15.76 -1.86
N LEU A 53 4.80 -15.48 -2.31
CA LEU A 53 4.35 -14.13 -2.58
C LEU A 53 3.95 -13.44 -1.26
N SER A 54 4.01 -12.13 -1.24
CA SER A 54 3.53 -11.33 -0.10
C SER A 54 2.07 -11.64 0.20
N GLU A 55 1.24 -11.75 -0.86
CA GLU A 55 -0.16 -12.17 -0.76
C GLU A 55 -0.61 -12.97 -1.98
N CYS A 56 -1.66 -13.78 -1.73
CA CYS A 56 -2.53 -14.36 -2.75
C CYS A 56 -3.98 -14.02 -2.46
N THR A 57 -4.79 -13.91 -3.51
CA THR A 57 -6.23 -13.64 -3.41
C THR A 57 -7.04 -14.70 -4.12
N PHE A 58 -8.26 -14.90 -3.61
CA PHE A 58 -9.21 -15.87 -4.13
C PHE A 58 -10.54 -15.16 -4.36
N LEU A 59 -10.92 -15.06 -5.63
CA LEU A 59 -12.20 -14.48 -6.03
C LEU A 59 -13.34 -15.44 -5.72
N LEU A 60 -14.44 -14.89 -5.24
CA LEU A 60 -15.66 -15.59 -4.89
C LEU A 60 -16.88 -14.82 -5.42
N PRO A 61 -18.02 -15.47 -5.63
CA PRO A 61 -19.29 -14.79 -5.82
C PRO A 61 -19.57 -13.83 -4.67
N PRO A 62 -20.07 -12.60 -4.95
CA PRO A 62 -20.41 -11.65 -3.89
C PRO A 62 -21.58 -12.16 -3.05
N THR A 63 -21.57 -11.85 -1.76
CA THR A 63 -22.67 -12.12 -0.84
C THR A 63 -23.49 -10.88 -0.52
N HIS A 64 -22.91 -9.69 -0.77
CA HIS A 64 -23.60 -8.41 -0.64
C HIS A 64 -24.15 -7.96 -2.00
N ALA A 65 -25.39 -7.43 -2.04
CA ALA A 65 -26.08 -7.04 -3.28
C ALA A 65 -25.33 -5.95 -4.07
N ASP A 66 -24.68 -5.03 -3.37
CA ASP A 66 -23.95 -3.93 -3.98
C ASP A 66 -22.53 -4.29 -4.42
N ALA A 67 -22.00 -5.47 -4.02
CA ALA A 67 -20.66 -5.88 -4.40
C ALA A 67 -20.64 -6.48 -5.81
N ASP A 68 -19.61 -6.16 -6.58
CA ASP A 68 -19.36 -6.76 -7.89
C ASP A 68 -18.73 -8.15 -7.77
N TYR A 69 -17.84 -8.32 -6.81
CA TYR A 69 -17.21 -9.58 -6.45
C TYR A 69 -16.84 -9.60 -4.97
N LYS A 70 -16.57 -10.80 -4.46
CA LYS A 70 -15.98 -11.01 -3.14
C LYS A 70 -14.55 -11.51 -3.29
N VAL A 71 -13.68 -11.13 -2.36
CA VAL A 71 -12.30 -11.59 -2.31
C VAL A 71 -11.92 -12.02 -0.89
N ARG A 72 -11.16 -13.11 -0.81
CA ARG A 72 -10.40 -13.48 0.39
C ARG A 72 -8.91 -13.23 0.11
N ILE A 73 -8.23 -12.62 1.07
CA ILE A 73 -6.85 -12.16 0.94
C ILE A 73 -6.00 -12.91 1.96
N PHE A 74 -4.95 -13.57 1.52
CA PHE A 74 -4.05 -14.33 2.40
C PHE A 74 -2.62 -13.83 2.22
N CYS A 75 -1.94 -13.61 3.35
CA CYS A 75 -0.48 -13.52 3.41
C CYS A 75 0.09 -14.81 4.01
N PRO A 76 1.42 -15.04 3.98
CA PRO A 76 2.01 -16.15 4.68
C PRO A 76 1.59 -16.19 6.16
N GLY A 77 0.96 -17.31 6.56
CA GLY A 77 0.54 -17.58 7.94
C GLY A 77 -0.86 -17.12 8.33
N ARG A 78 -1.52 -16.21 7.62
CA ARG A 78 -2.87 -15.72 8.00
C ARG A 78 -3.68 -15.15 6.86
N GLU A 79 -4.99 -15.08 7.08
CA GLU A 79 -5.91 -14.29 6.25
C GLU A 79 -5.92 -12.83 6.71
N LEU A 80 -6.00 -11.91 5.74
CA LEU A 80 -6.08 -10.47 5.98
C LEU A 80 -7.49 -9.97 5.67
N PRO A 81 -8.06 -9.10 6.52
CA PRO A 81 -9.37 -8.52 6.25
C PRO A 81 -9.35 -7.55 5.06
N PHE A 82 -8.22 -6.91 4.82
CA PHE A 82 -7.97 -5.98 3.72
C PHE A 82 -6.47 -5.85 3.46
N ALA A 83 -6.11 -5.61 2.19
CA ALA A 83 -4.77 -5.18 1.79
C ALA A 83 -4.85 -4.39 0.47
N GLY A 84 -4.05 -3.32 0.33
CA GLY A 84 -4.19 -2.34 -0.75
C GLY A 84 -3.77 -2.88 -2.12
N HIS A 85 -2.53 -3.42 -2.27
CA HIS A 85 -2.12 -3.95 -3.56
C HIS A 85 -2.91 -5.21 -3.97
N PRO A 86 -3.31 -6.13 -3.05
CA PRO A 86 -4.22 -7.21 -3.39
C PRO A 86 -5.57 -6.72 -3.92
N THR A 87 -6.11 -5.63 -3.37
CA THR A 87 -7.36 -5.04 -3.87
C THR A 87 -7.24 -4.58 -5.32
N LEU A 88 -6.16 -3.86 -5.67
CA LEU A 88 -5.96 -3.36 -7.03
C LEU A 88 -5.65 -4.50 -8.02
N GLY A 89 -4.75 -5.42 -7.64
CA GLY A 89 -4.38 -6.56 -8.49
C GLY A 89 -5.54 -7.53 -8.73
N THR A 90 -6.37 -7.79 -7.72
CA THR A 90 -7.58 -8.61 -7.86
C THR A 90 -8.60 -7.93 -8.76
N CYS A 91 -8.84 -6.63 -8.58
CA CYS A 91 -9.75 -5.85 -9.43
C CYS A 91 -9.29 -5.88 -10.90
N HIS A 92 -7.98 -5.69 -11.14
CA HIS A 92 -7.38 -5.79 -12.47
C HIS A 92 -7.62 -7.17 -13.09
N ALA A 93 -7.31 -8.25 -12.38
CA ALA A 93 -7.51 -9.62 -12.84
C ALA A 93 -8.98 -9.94 -13.11
N TRP A 94 -9.91 -9.46 -12.24
CA TRP A 94 -11.35 -9.61 -12.43
C TRP A 94 -11.86 -8.91 -13.68
N LEU A 95 -11.41 -7.67 -13.94
CA LEU A 95 -11.75 -6.94 -15.17
C LEU A 95 -11.25 -7.64 -16.42
N GLU A 96 -10.00 -8.13 -16.42
CA GLU A 96 -9.44 -8.89 -17.55
C GLU A 96 -10.15 -10.22 -17.78
N ALA A 97 -10.71 -10.83 -16.72
CA ALA A 97 -11.52 -12.05 -16.84
C ALA A 97 -12.96 -11.77 -17.33
N GLY A 98 -13.27 -10.52 -17.72
CA GLY A 98 -14.59 -10.15 -18.27
C GLY A 98 -15.55 -9.60 -17.21
N GLY A 99 -15.07 -9.28 -16.02
CA GLY A 99 -15.85 -8.63 -14.97
C GLY A 99 -16.45 -7.31 -15.43
N LYS A 100 -17.73 -7.08 -15.11
CA LYS A 100 -18.48 -5.88 -15.49
C LYS A 100 -18.98 -5.20 -14.22
N PRO A 101 -18.54 -3.97 -13.93
CA PRO A 101 -19.05 -3.20 -12.79
C PRO A 101 -20.56 -2.93 -12.93
N LYS A 102 -21.27 -2.99 -11.81
CA LYS A 102 -22.70 -2.67 -11.72
C LYS A 102 -22.96 -1.16 -11.77
N ALA A 103 -21.97 -0.34 -11.39
CA ALA A 103 -22.08 1.12 -11.27
C ALA A 103 -20.77 1.81 -11.69
N ALA A 104 -20.69 3.14 -11.47
CA ALA A 104 -19.52 3.95 -11.81
C ALA A 104 -18.26 3.53 -11.02
N HIS A 105 -18.42 3.04 -9.79
CA HIS A 105 -17.36 2.46 -9.00
C HIS A 105 -17.48 0.94 -9.00
N ILE A 106 -16.34 0.27 -9.00
CA ILE A 106 -16.27 -1.16 -8.73
C ILE A 106 -16.33 -1.35 -7.21
N VAL A 107 -17.12 -2.32 -6.76
CA VAL A 107 -17.30 -2.58 -5.34
C VAL A 107 -16.80 -3.97 -5.00
N GLN A 108 -15.71 -4.03 -4.25
CA GLN A 108 -15.15 -5.27 -3.70
C GLN A 108 -15.74 -5.57 -2.33
N GLU A 109 -16.22 -6.79 -2.10
CA GLU A 109 -16.54 -7.30 -0.77
C GLU A 109 -15.31 -8.04 -0.21
N CYS A 110 -14.90 -7.70 1.01
CA CYS A 110 -13.80 -8.37 1.72
C CYS A 110 -14.02 -8.34 3.24
N GLY A 111 -13.03 -8.73 4.04
CA GLY A 111 -13.14 -8.82 5.49
C GLY A 111 -13.49 -7.52 6.22
N VAL A 112 -13.17 -6.35 5.66
CA VAL A 112 -13.57 -5.04 6.19
C VAL A 112 -14.92 -4.56 5.67
N GLY A 113 -15.62 -5.35 4.86
CA GLY A 113 -16.88 -4.97 4.21
C GLY A 113 -16.68 -4.54 2.76
N LEU A 114 -17.39 -3.49 2.35
CA LEU A 114 -17.38 -3.01 0.96
C LEU A 114 -16.28 -1.96 0.75
N VAL A 115 -15.45 -2.19 -0.25
CA VAL A 115 -14.39 -1.28 -0.67
C VAL A 115 -14.69 -0.76 -2.07
N LYS A 116 -14.78 0.56 -2.21
CA LYS A 116 -14.98 1.22 -3.50
C LYS A 116 -13.65 1.35 -4.23
N ILE A 117 -13.67 1.06 -5.53
CA ILE A 117 -12.51 1.18 -6.41
C ILE A 117 -12.91 2.06 -7.59
N LYS A 118 -12.16 3.15 -7.80
CA LYS A 118 -12.26 4.01 -8.98
C LYS A 118 -11.43 3.42 -10.13
N ARG A 119 -11.90 3.62 -11.35
CA ARG A 119 -11.12 3.35 -12.56
C ARG A 119 -10.96 4.64 -13.34
N ASP A 120 -9.74 5.07 -13.56
CA ASP A 120 -9.42 6.15 -14.50
C ASP A 120 -9.61 5.63 -15.93
N VAL A 121 -10.55 6.19 -16.66
CA VAL A 121 -10.91 5.71 -18.00
C VAL A 121 -9.78 5.95 -19.02
N ALA A 122 -9.01 7.03 -18.85
CA ALA A 122 -7.96 7.41 -19.79
C ALA A 122 -6.71 6.55 -19.64
N SER A 123 -6.29 6.30 -18.41
CA SER A 123 -5.06 5.54 -18.09
C SER A 123 -5.31 4.07 -17.74
N GLY A 124 -6.55 3.69 -17.45
CA GLY A 124 -6.90 2.36 -16.95
C GLY A 124 -6.50 2.10 -15.50
N ARG A 125 -5.87 3.08 -14.82
CA ARG A 125 -5.43 2.92 -13.43
C ARG A 125 -6.61 2.72 -12.49
N LEU A 126 -6.39 1.87 -11.50
CA LEU A 126 -7.33 1.61 -10.42
C LEU A 126 -6.87 2.35 -9.16
N ALA A 127 -7.83 2.78 -8.33
CA ALA A 127 -7.57 3.39 -7.05
C ALA A 127 -8.64 2.98 -6.04
N PHE A 128 -8.23 2.61 -4.82
CA PHE A 128 -9.14 2.36 -3.71
C PHE A 128 -9.17 3.55 -2.75
N ALA A 129 -10.29 3.74 -2.06
CA ALA A 129 -10.40 4.73 -0.99
C ALA A 129 -9.60 4.25 0.23
N ALA A 130 -8.74 5.11 0.75
CA ALA A 130 -7.93 4.81 1.94
C ALA A 130 -8.85 4.52 3.13
N PRO A 131 -8.66 3.38 3.85
CA PRO A 131 -9.39 3.14 5.08
C PRO A 131 -8.99 4.19 6.13
N PRO A 132 -9.90 4.54 7.06
CA PRO A 132 -9.59 5.53 8.10
C PRO A 132 -8.42 5.06 8.97
N LEU A 133 -7.65 6.03 9.48
CA LEU A 133 -6.63 5.74 10.49
C LEU A 133 -7.28 5.34 11.81
N ILE A 134 -6.79 4.26 12.39
CA ILE A 134 -7.15 3.78 13.73
C ILE A 134 -6.35 4.60 14.78
N LYS A 135 -5.09 4.91 14.44
CA LYS A 135 -4.18 5.70 15.28
C LYS A 135 -3.35 6.62 14.40
N SER A 136 -3.29 7.91 14.77
CA SER A 136 -2.65 8.98 13.98
C SER A 136 -1.87 9.99 14.83
N ASP A 137 -1.78 9.77 16.15
CA ASP A 137 -1.03 10.66 17.05
C ASP A 137 0.47 10.64 16.72
N PRO A 138 1.24 11.65 17.14
CA PRO A 138 2.70 11.59 17.10
C PRO A 138 3.22 10.34 17.81
N LEU A 139 4.31 9.76 17.29
CA LEU A 139 5.02 8.69 18.00
C LEU A 139 5.62 9.27 19.30
N ASP A 140 5.74 8.43 20.33
CA ASP A 140 6.50 8.83 21.50
C ASP A 140 8.00 8.88 21.20
N GLU A 141 8.74 9.63 22.00
CA GLU A 141 10.17 9.86 21.76
C GLU A 141 11.01 8.58 21.91
N ALA A 142 10.56 7.62 22.71
CA ALA A 142 11.24 6.33 22.87
C ALA A 142 11.14 5.51 21.58
N ASP A 143 9.97 5.46 20.94
CA ASP A 143 9.77 4.84 19.63
C ASP A 143 10.62 5.53 18.56
N VAL A 144 10.63 6.87 18.52
CA VAL A 144 11.41 7.62 17.54
C VAL A 144 12.91 7.40 17.70
N ALA A 145 13.42 7.39 18.94
CA ALA A 145 14.81 7.10 19.23
C ALA A 145 15.21 5.65 18.86
N LEU A 146 14.31 4.68 19.11
CA LEU A 146 14.49 3.29 18.72
C LEU A 146 14.56 3.16 17.19
N ILE A 147 13.63 3.81 16.47
CA ILE A 147 13.58 3.81 15.02
C ILE A 147 14.84 4.45 14.43
N ALA A 148 15.27 5.62 14.92
CA ALA A 148 16.49 6.29 14.46
C ALA A 148 17.71 5.38 14.60
N ARG A 149 17.87 4.75 15.78
CA ARG A 149 18.95 3.79 16.04
C ARG A 149 18.91 2.59 15.09
N GLY A 150 17.71 2.04 14.87
CA GLY A 150 17.52 0.89 13.97
C GLY A 150 17.68 1.23 12.49
N LEU A 151 17.35 2.45 12.08
CA LEU A 151 17.62 2.96 10.74
C LEU A 151 19.07 3.41 10.55
N LYS A 152 19.89 3.46 11.63
CA LYS A 152 21.29 3.93 11.64
C LYS A 152 21.44 5.37 11.16
N ILE A 153 20.56 6.23 11.68
CA ILE A 153 20.54 7.68 11.41
C ILE A 153 20.52 8.45 12.73
N ASP A 154 20.84 9.74 12.69
CA ASP A 154 20.67 10.60 13.84
C ASP A 154 19.18 10.89 14.09
N ARG A 155 18.79 11.03 15.37
CA ARG A 155 17.41 11.39 15.73
C ARG A 155 16.96 12.68 15.02
N SER A 156 17.87 13.63 14.83
CA SER A 156 17.63 14.92 14.16
C SER A 156 17.36 14.81 12.65
N ASP A 157 17.61 13.67 12.02
CA ASP A 157 17.26 13.41 10.63
C ASP A 157 15.76 13.15 10.46
N ILE A 158 15.09 12.68 11.53
CA ILE A 158 13.64 12.50 11.54
C ILE A 158 12.99 13.86 11.82
N VAL A 159 12.41 14.44 10.77
CA VAL A 159 11.83 15.80 10.79
C VAL A 159 10.35 15.83 11.17
N ALA A 160 9.64 14.72 10.99
CA ALA A 160 8.26 14.51 11.41
C ALA A 160 7.99 13.03 11.64
N HIS A 161 7.03 12.70 12.47
CA HIS A 161 6.62 11.33 12.75
C HIS A 161 5.17 11.28 13.23
N ALA A 162 4.50 10.15 12.95
CA ALA A 162 3.16 9.87 13.44
C ALA A 162 2.89 8.36 13.42
N TRP A 163 1.91 7.94 14.18
CA TRP A 163 1.24 6.69 13.93
C TRP A 163 0.50 6.77 12.59
N CYS A 164 0.72 5.79 11.77
CA CYS A 164 0.09 5.62 10.47
C CYS A 164 -0.69 4.29 10.47
N ASP A 165 -1.42 4.04 11.56
CA ASP A 165 -2.10 2.77 11.75
C ASP A 165 -3.48 2.76 11.10
N ASN A 166 -3.62 1.95 10.07
CA ASN A 166 -4.89 1.58 9.42
C ASN A 166 -5.09 0.05 9.42
N GLY A 167 -4.48 -0.66 10.40
CA GLY A 167 -4.53 -2.10 10.60
C GLY A 167 -3.18 -2.75 10.90
N PRO A 168 -2.12 -2.51 10.11
CA PRO A 168 -0.78 -3.10 10.32
C PRO A 168 0.11 -2.38 11.36
N ASN A 169 -0.37 -1.42 12.13
CA ASN A 169 0.38 -0.67 13.13
C ASN A 169 1.61 0.10 12.59
N TRP A 170 1.52 0.66 11.39
CA TRP A 170 2.60 1.42 10.79
C TRP A 170 3.05 2.61 11.65
N ARG A 171 4.34 2.74 11.86
CA ARG A 171 5.00 3.93 12.40
C ARG A 171 5.61 4.72 11.27
N GLY A 172 5.05 5.90 10.97
CA GLY A 172 5.54 6.79 9.92
C GLY A 172 6.63 7.70 10.43
N VAL A 173 7.76 7.77 9.73
CA VAL A 173 8.82 8.76 9.97
C VAL A 173 9.17 9.46 8.66
N MET A 174 9.37 10.78 8.73
CA MET A 174 9.75 11.59 7.58
C MET A 174 11.19 12.05 7.72
N LEU A 175 11.96 11.84 6.66
CA LEU A 175 13.33 12.35 6.51
C LEU A 175 13.36 13.60 5.63
N ARG A 176 14.50 14.30 5.60
CA ARG A 176 14.63 15.57 4.85
C ARG A 176 14.61 15.39 3.35
N SER A 177 14.98 14.20 2.83
CA SER A 177 15.06 13.97 1.39
C SER A 177 14.87 12.49 1.02
N ALA A 178 14.48 12.26 -0.24
CA ALA A 178 14.45 10.92 -0.84
C ALA A 178 15.83 10.24 -0.84
N ASP A 179 16.90 11.00 -0.98
CA ASP A 179 18.27 10.44 -0.97
C ASP A 179 18.62 9.85 0.41
N GLN A 180 18.20 10.51 1.50
CA GLN A 180 18.33 9.93 2.84
C GLN A 180 17.53 8.64 2.99
N VAL A 181 16.28 8.61 2.47
CA VAL A 181 15.45 7.39 2.48
C VAL A 181 16.12 6.25 1.73
N LEU A 182 16.67 6.52 0.55
CA LEU A 182 17.35 5.51 -0.28
C LEU A 182 18.67 5.02 0.32
N ALA A 183 19.36 5.87 1.07
CA ALA A 183 20.62 5.53 1.71
C ALA A 183 20.48 4.64 2.96
N LEU A 184 19.28 4.47 3.49
CA LEU A 184 19.02 3.69 4.71
C LEU A 184 19.50 2.25 4.57
N LYS A 185 20.15 1.75 5.64
CA LYS A 185 20.55 0.35 5.83
C LYS A 185 20.06 -0.14 7.19
N PRO A 186 18.76 -0.47 7.29
CA PRO A 186 18.14 -0.80 8.57
C PRO A 186 18.79 -2.00 9.25
N ASP A 187 18.81 -1.95 10.58
CA ASP A 187 19.27 -3.05 11.42
C ASP A 187 18.07 -3.89 11.84
N SER A 188 17.94 -5.06 11.23
CA SER A 188 16.83 -5.98 11.49
C SER A 188 16.78 -6.49 12.94
N THR A 189 17.89 -6.44 13.67
CA THR A 189 17.95 -6.92 15.07
C THR A 189 17.39 -5.89 16.06
N ILE A 190 17.43 -4.59 15.69
CA ILE A 190 16.91 -3.50 16.51
C ILE A 190 15.43 -3.28 16.25
N LEU A 191 15.00 -3.42 15.00
CA LEU A 191 13.62 -3.11 14.55
C LEU A 191 12.69 -4.33 14.58
N VAL A 192 13.04 -5.35 15.34
CA VAL A 192 12.24 -6.59 15.46
C VAL A 192 10.80 -6.27 15.89
N GLY A 193 9.84 -6.81 15.14
CA GLY A 193 8.43 -6.70 15.46
C GLY A 193 7.78 -5.34 15.16
N LEU A 194 8.50 -4.41 14.51
CA LEU A 194 7.98 -3.09 14.17
C LEU A 194 7.62 -3.00 12.68
N ASP A 195 6.46 -2.41 12.40
CA ASP A 195 6.06 -1.97 11.07
C ASP A 195 6.43 -0.49 10.91
N ILE A 196 7.39 -0.19 10.03
CA ILE A 196 7.99 1.13 9.89
C ILE A 196 7.86 1.62 8.44
N GLY A 197 7.22 2.78 8.28
CA GLY A 197 7.18 3.52 7.03
C GLY A 197 8.13 4.71 7.07
N VAL A 198 9.01 4.80 6.09
CA VAL A 198 9.92 5.95 5.96
C VAL A 198 9.58 6.68 4.67
N VAL A 199 9.43 8.01 4.75
CA VAL A 199 9.11 8.87 3.62
C VAL A 199 10.07 10.05 3.56
N GLY A 200 10.42 10.47 2.35
CA GLY A 200 11.22 11.69 2.12
C GLY A 200 10.89 12.35 0.79
N PRO A 201 10.90 13.69 0.71
CA PRO A 201 10.57 14.42 -0.51
C PRO A 201 11.66 14.27 -1.57
N ARG A 202 11.23 14.23 -2.84
CA ARG A 202 12.10 14.36 -4.02
C ARG A 202 12.10 15.81 -4.49
N GLY A 203 13.26 16.46 -4.39
CA GLY A 203 13.39 17.88 -4.72
C GLY A 203 12.69 18.81 -3.70
N LYS A 204 12.52 20.08 -4.08
CA LYS A 204 11.80 21.05 -3.25
C LYS A 204 10.29 20.84 -3.49
N VAL A 205 9.63 20.08 -2.62
CA VAL A 205 8.18 20.12 -2.52
C VAL A 205 7.87 21.43 -1.76
N GLY A 206 7.28 22.42 -2.43
CA GLY A 206 7.18 23.80 -1.98
C GLY A 206 6.65 23.98 -0.54
N VAL A 207 5.69 23.15 -0.11
CA VAL A 207 5.13 23.19 1.25
C VAL A 207 6.08 22.60 2.29
N VAL A 208 6.84 21.56 1.94
CA VAL A 208 7.78 20.89 2.86
C VAL A 208 9.02 21.75 3.09
N GLY A 209 9.53 22.39 2.03
CA GLY A 209 10.72 23.23 2.13
C GLY A 209 10.53 24.46 3.02
N GLU A 210 9.38 25.14 2.92
CA GLU A 210 9.08 26.32 3.72
C GLU A 210 8.80 25.97 5.18
N ARG A 211 8.10 24.88 5.48
CA ARG A 211 7.79 24.46 6.86
C ARG A 211 8.98 23.83 7.58
N LEU A 212 9.82 23.05 6.88
CA LEU A 212 11.03 22.50 7.48
C LEU A 212 12.10 23.58 7.75
N SER A 213 12.10 24.69 7.01
CA SER A 213 12.99 25.83 7.28
C SER A 213 12.46 26.76 8.39
N ALA A 214 11.13 26.72 8.66
CA ALA A 214 10.48 27.54 9.70
C ALA A 214 10.34 26.80 11.05
N ALA A 215 10.52 25.49 11.08
CA ALA A 215 10.36 24.70 12.30
C ALA A 215 11.66 24.67 13.10
N GLY A 216 11.67 25.39 14.21
CA GLY A 216 12.41 24.96 15.41
C GLY A 216 11.89 23.58 15.89
N PRO A 217 12.49 22.97 16.94
CA PRO A 217 12.13 21.64 17.38
C PRO A 217 10.61 21.51 17.58
N PRO A 218 9.99 20.38 17.19
CA PRO A 218 8.54 20.24 17.12
C PRO A 218 7.91 20.37 18.50
N GLN A 219 7.21 21.46 18.73
CA GLN A 219 6.19 21.56 19.75
C GLN A 219 4.86 21.15 19.13
N GLY A 220 4.10 20.30 19.82
CA GLY A 220 2.89 19.65 19.37
C GLY A 220 1.96 20.53 18.51
N MET A 221 1.72 20.14 17.29
CA MET A 221 0.83 20.83 16.37
C MET A 221 -0.59 20.30 16.48
N ASN A 222 -1.36 20.93 17.35
CA ASN A 222 -2.82 20.92 17.29
C ASN A 222 -3.28 22.34 16.96
N ALA A 223 -3.33 22.71 15.68
CA ALA A 223 -4.11 23.87 15.22
C ALA A 223 -4.52 23.67 13.75
N PRO A 224 -5.82 23.82 13.39
CA PRO A 224 -6.26 23.82 12.01
C PRO A 224 -5.82 25.14 11.38
N LEU A 225 -4.95 25.08 10.38
CA LEU A 225 -4.58 26.22 9.57
C LEU A 225 -5.45 26.25 8.32
N GLY A 226 -6.46 27.11 8.31
CA GLY A 226 -7.16 27.51 7.11
C GLY A 226 -6.22 28.31 6.22
N GLY A 227 -5.86 27.74 5.08
CA GLY A 227 -5.12 28.37 4.00
C GLY A 227 -5.53 27.69 2.68
N SER A 228 -6.01 28.50 1.72
CA SER A 228 -6.54 28.08 0.42
C SER A 228 -5.55 27.19 -0.33
N GLY A 229 -5.91 25.91 -0.48
CA GLY A 229 -5.13 24.90 -1.19
C GLY A 229 -5.06 25.07 -2.72
N ASP A 230 -5.71 26.08 -3.30
CA ASP A 230 -5.88 26.20 -4.74
C ASP A 230 -4.64 26.68 -5.51
N ALA A 231 -3.72 27.37 -4.86
CA ALA A 231 -2.50 27.87 -5.53
C ALA A 231 -1.48 26.76 -5.81
N LEU A 232 -1.48 25.69 -5.03
CA LEU A 232 -0.54 24.55 -5.21
C LEU A 232 -1.04 23.51 -6.21
N ALA A 233 -2.36 23.38 -6.38
CA ALA A 233 -2.96 22.47 -7.35
C ALA A 233 -2.63 22.83 -8.80
N GLN A 234 -2.33 24.11 -9.07
CA GLN A 234 -2.01 24.60 -10.41
C GLN A 234 -0.55 24.39 -10.84
N SER A 235 0.37 24.11 -9.92
CA SER A 235 1.79 23.86 -10.23
C SER A 235 2.12 22.39 -10.51
N VAL A 236 1.20 21.46 -10.25
CA VAL A 236 1.34 20.03 -10.55
C VAL A 236 0.75 19.72 -11.93
N GLY A 237 1.14 20.48 -12.94
CA GLY A 237 0.88 20.14 -14.34
C GLY A 237 1.58 18.82 -14.66
N ALA A 238 0.80 17.81 -15.04
CA ALA A 238 1.10 16.62 -15.86
C ALA A 238 2.57 16.09 -15.87
N SER A 239 3.34 16.21 -14.80
CA SER A 239 4.65 15.58 -14.72
C SER A 239 4.51 14.19 -14.09
N ASN A 240 4.96 13.16 -14.79
CA ASN A 240 5.17 11.81 -14.27
C ASN A 240 6.27 11.74 -13.20
N GLN A 241 6.67 12.87 -12.64
CA GLN A 241 7.70 12.98 -11.62
C GLN A 241 7.14 12.61 -10.26
N THR A 242 7.85 11.76 -9.56
CA THR A 242 7.55 11.40 -8.18
C THR A 242 7.94 12.52 -7.22
N GLN A 243 7.05 12.82 -6.26
CA GLN A 243 7.28 13.86 -5.26
C GLN A 243 7.87 13.29 -3.96
N PHE A 244 7.66 12.02 -3.69
CA PHE A 244 8.16 11.34 -2.49
C PHE A 244 8.82 10.01 -2.82
N GLU A 245 9.80 9.62 -2.01
CA GLU A 245 10.29 8.25 -1.90
C GLU A 245 9.77 7.65 -0.61
N VAL A 246 9.29 6.40 -0.69
CA VAL A 246 8.77 5.64 0.46
C VAL A 246 9.53 4.32 0.56
N ARG A 247 9.82 3.87 1.78
CA ARG A 247 10.26 2.51 2.09
C ARG A 247 9.44 1.95 3.24
N ALA A 248 9.13 0.67 3.17
CA ALA A 248 8.31 -0.04 4.14
C ALA A 248 9.08 -1.23 4.71
N PHE A 249 9.26 -1.26 6.02
CA PHE A 249 9.94 -2.35 6.73
C PHE A 249 8.95 -2.99 7.69
N PHE A 250 8.87 -4.31 7.69
CA PHE A 250 7.92 -5.06 8.49
C PHE A 250 8.51 -6.40 8.96
N PRO A 251 7.93 -7.04 9.99
CA PRO A 251 8.31 -8.37 10.42
C PRO A 251 8.01 -9.41 9.33
N GLY A 252 9.03 -9.93 8.69
CA GLY A 252 8.91 -11.02 7.72
C GLY A 252 9.14 -12.40 8.38
N ASN A 253 8.95 -13.49 7.62
CA ASN A 253 9.10 -14.86 8.11
C ASN A 253 10.52 -15.18 8.60
N ASN A 254 11.54 -14.51 8.07
CA ASN A 254 12.95 -14.74 8.37
C ASN A 254 13.65 -13.49 8.93
N GLY A 255 12.94 -12.70 9.70
CA GLY A 255 13.40 -11.41 10.22
C GLY A 255 12.67 -10.23 9.57
N MET A 256 13.26 -9.04 9.62
CA MET A 256 12.68 -7.85 8.98
C MET A 256 12.78 -7.96 7.46
N ALA A 257 11.69 -7.67 6.78
CA ALA A 257 11.59 -7.60 5.32
C ALA A 257 11.29 -6.17 4.87
N GLU A 258 11.59 -5.86 3.61
CA GLU A 258 11.17 -4.64 2.94
C GLU A 258 10.12 -4.97 1.89
N ASP A 259 8.95 -4.31 1.95
CA ASP A 259 7.89 -4.50 0.99
C ASP A 259 8.13 -3.64 -0.27
N PRO A 260 8.04 -4.24 -1.48
CA PRO A 260 8.29 -3.51 -2.73
C PRO A 260 7.39 -2.30 -2.95
N VAL A 261 6.08 -2.41 -2.69
CA VAL A 261 5.12 -1.30 -2.78
C VAL A 261 3.93 -1.58 -1.87
N THR A 262 3.74 -0.75 -0.85
CA THR A 262 2.79 -0.98 0.23
C THR A 262 1.58 -0.07 0.13
N GLY A 263 0.44 -0.61 -0.28
CA GLY A 263 -0.80 0.17 -0.42
C GLY A 263 -1.30 0.74 0.91
N SER A 264 -1.31 -0.05 1.99
CA SER A 264 -1.76 0.38 3.32
C SER A 264 -0.90 1.49 3.88
N LEU A 265 0.43 1.36 3.81
CA LEU A 265 1.36 2.38 4.28
C LEU A 265 1.20 3.70 3.50
N ASN A 266 1.16 3.63 2.16
CA ASN A 266 0.99 4.84 1.34
C ASN A 266 -0.35 5.53 1.61
N ALA A 267 -1.41 4.77 1.90
CA ALA A 267 -2.71 5.30 2.32
C ALA A 267 -2.60 6.07 3.64
N ALA A 268 -1.95 5.47 4.63
CA ALA A 268 -1.78 6.08 5.95
C ALA A 268 -0.84 7.29 5.92
N ILE A 269 0.29 7.19 5.21
CA ILE A 269 1.21 8.33 5.00
C ILE A 269 0.48 9.48 4.28
N ALA A 270 -0.35 9.19 3.28
CA ALA A 270 -1.10 10.23 2.56
C ALA A 270 -2.04 10.99 3.50
N GLN A 271 -2.80 10.27 4.33
CA GLN A 271 -3.69 10.88 5.32
C GLN A 271 -2.91 11.75 6.31
N TRP A 272 -1.79 11.24 6.82
CA TRP A 272 -0.93 11.99 7.73
C TRP A 272 -0.34 13.24 7.06
N LEU A 273 0.38 13.09 5.94
CA LEU A 273 1.11 14.19 5.32
C LEU A 273 0.17 15.27 4.76
N ILE A 274 -0.93 14.89 4.13
CA ILE A 274 -1.93 15.85 3.62
C ILE A 274 -2.60 16.55 4.79
N GLY A 275 -3.04 15.82 5.81
CA GLY A 275 -3.66 16.38 7.01
C GLY A 275 -2.76 17.33 7.79
N ALA A 276 -1.44 17.06 7.83
CA ALA A 276 -0.44 17.93 8.45
C ALA A 276 0.02 19.08 7.52
N GLY A 277 -0.45 19.15 6.27
CA GLY A 277 -0.01 20.12 5.27
C GLY A 277 1.46 19.94 4.86
N LEU A 278 1.98 18.72 4.94
CA LEU A 278 3.33 18.34 4.52
C LEU A 278 3.38 17.77 3.09
N ALA A 279 2.23 17.48 2.50
CA ALA A 279 2.09 17.07 1.11
C ALA A 279 0.92 17.80 0.43
N PRO A 280 0.96 17.97 -0.90
CA PRO A 280 -0.19 18.44 -1.67
C PRO A 280 -1.30 17.39 -1.70
N SER A 281 -2.53 17.81 -2.03
CA SER A 281 -3.69 16.92 -2.16
C SER A 281 -3.57 15.89 -3.28
N ARG A 282 -2.62 16.08 -4.21
CA ARG A 282 -2.31 15.14 -5.31
C ARG A 282 -0.82 15.01 -5.47
N TYR A 283 -0.30 13.77 -5.48
CA TYR A 283 1.11 13.49 -5.71
C TYR A 283 1.34 12.05 -6.16
N ILE A 284 2.57 11.75 -6.58
CA ILE A 284 3.03 10.39 -6.88
C ILE A 284 4.17 10.05 -5.92
N ALA A 285 4.04 8.94 -5.20
CA ALA A 285 5.11 8.36 -4.43
C ALA A 285 5.83 7.26 -5.23
N ALA A 286 7.16 7.23 -5.14
CA ALA A 286 7.96 6.10 -5.56
C ALA A 286 8.19 5.16 -4.37
N GLN A 287 8.16 3.86 -4.61
CA GLN A 287 8.54 2.85 -3.61
C GLN A 287 9.21 1.67 -4.31
N GLY A 288 10.08 0.97 -3.58
CA GLY A 288 10.81 -0.18 -4.07
C GLY A 288 12.09 0.14 -4.83
N THR A 289 12.46 1.40 -4.96
CA THR A 289 13.68 1.82 -5.69
C THR A 289 14.93 1.13 -5.14
N ALA A 290 15.07 1.01 -3.83
CA ALA A 290 16.20 0.32 -3.19
C ALA A 290 16.22 -1.20 -3.47
N LEU A 291 15.08 -1.79 -3.86
CA LEU A 291 14.92 -3.19 -4.25
C LEU A 291 15.02 -3.41 -5.77
N GLY A 292 15.39 -2.38 -6.54
CA GLY A 292 15.39 -2.45 -8.02
C GLY A 292 14.01 -2.46 -8.64
N ARG A 293 12.97 -2.09 -7.88
CA ARG A 293 11.60 -1.94 -8.38
C ARG A 293 11.30 -0.50 -8.80
N ALA A 294 10.18 -0.29 -9.43
CA ALA A 294 9.76 1.02 -9.94
C ALA A 294 8.28 1.30 -9.61
N GLY A 295 7.91 1.07 -8.36
CA GLY A 295 6.55 1.31 -7.88
C GLY A 295 6.16 2.78 -7.97
N ARG A 296 4.93 3.04 -8.40
CA ARG A 296 4.34 4.37 -8.54
C ARG A 296 2.96 4.36 -7.93
N VAL A 297 2.85 4.99 -6.78
CA VAL A 297 1.61 5.14 -6.03
C VAL A 297 1.06 6.54 -6.30
N HIS A 298 -0.07 6.59 -6.97
CA HIS A 298 -0.80 7.82 -7.23
C HIS A 298 -1.73 8.10 -6.06
N VAL A 299 -1.56 9.26 -5.45
CA VAL A 299 -2.37 9.75 -4.34
C VAL A 299 -3.20 10.92 -4.81
N GLU A 300 -4.49 10.91 -4.49
CA GLU A 300 -5.42 12.00 -4.79
C GLU A 300 -6.45 12.14 -3.67
N GLN A 301 -6.53 13.32 -3.09
CA GLN A 301 -7.62 13.69 -2.20
C GLN A 301 -8.79 14.24 -3.02
N ASP A 302 -9.97 13.69 -2.80
CA ASP A 302 -11.22 14.10 -3.42
C ASP A 302 -12.30 14.23 -2.32
N GLY A 303 -12.56 15.46 -1.92
CA GLY A 303 -13.37 15.74 -0.73
C GLY A 303 -12.75 15.19 0.54
N ALA A 304 -13.48 14.35 1.24
CA ALA A 304 -13.02 13.68 2.46
C ALA A 304 -12.18 12.41 2.16
N ASP A 305 -12.30 11.84 0.97
CA ASP A 305 -11.66 10.58 0.60
C ASP A 305 -10.24 10.81 0.06
N ILE A 306 -9.32 9.96 0.45
CA ILE A 306 -8.00 9.86 -0.14
C ILE A 306 -7.93 8.58 -0.97
N TRP A 307 -7.64 8.72 -2.25
CA TRP A 307 -7.57 7.63 -3.22
C TRP A 307 -6.13 7.22 -3.47
N ILE A 308 -5.89 5.93 -3.35
CA ILE A 308 -4.57 5.32 -3.53
C ILE A 308 -4.63 4.43 -4.75
N GLY A 309 -3.89 4.79 -5.78
CA GLY A 309 -3.99 4.14 -7.07
C GLY A 309 -2.65 3.85 -7.71
N GLY A 310 -2.70 3.02 -8.76
CA GLY A 310 -1.56 2.68 -9.57
C GLY A 310 -1.95 1.85 -10.79
N ALA A 311 -1.00 1.69 -11.70
CA ALA A 311 -1.14 0.74 -12.80
C ALA A 311 -0.94 -0.68 -12.28
N SER A 312 -1.51 -1.64 -12.98
CA SER A 312 -1.27 -3.07 -12.76
C SER A 312 -1.02 -3.74 -14.11
N VAL A 313 -0.20 -4.78 -14.13
CA VAL A 313 0.11 -5.53 -15.33
C VAL A 313 0.11 -7.03 -15.03
N THR A 314 -0.59 -7.81 -15.85
CA THR A 314 -0.58 -9.28 -15.74
C THR A 314 0.72 -9.83 -16.31
N CYS A 315 1.49 -10.53 -15.48
CA CYS A 315 2.76 -11.15 -15.84
C CYS A 315 2.62 -12.63 -16.19
N ILE A 316 1.69 -13.33 -15.52
CA ILE A 316 1.40 -14.74 -15.78
C ILE A 316 -0.11 -14.90 -15.90
N ASP A 317 -0.56 -15.59 -16.93
CA ASP A 317 -1.93 -16.03 -17.13
C ASP A 317 -1.93 -17.53 -17.42
N GLY A 318 -2.58 -18.30 -16.56
CA GLY A 318 -2.50 -19.75 -16.62
C GLY A 318 -3.50 -20.45 -15.71
N LYS A 319 -3.16 -21.66 -15.31
CA LYS A 319 -3.99 -22.49 -14.43
C LYS A 319 -3.17 -23.08 -13.29
N VAL A 320 -3.84 -23.31 -12.18
CA VAL A 320 -3.29 -23.99 -11.00
C VAL A 320 -4.24 -25.11 -10.59
N ALA A 321 -3.68 -26.22 -10.15
CA ALA A 321 -4.45 -27.31 -9.56
C ALA A 321 -4.62 -27.07 -8.05
N LEU A 322 -5.86 -26.88 -7.60
CA LEU A 322 -6.22 -26.65 -6.22
C LEU A 322 -7.43 -27.48 -5.80
#